data_8c544fd2ab5a470ad3e88d57d7ede376
#
_entry.id   8c544fd2ab5a470ad3e88d57d7ede376
#
_cell.length_a   1.000
_cell.length_b   1.000
_cell.length_c   1.000
_cell.angle_alpha   90.00
_cell.angle_beta   90.00
_cell.angle_gamma   90.00
#
_symmetry.space_group_name_H-M   'P 1'
#
loop_
_entity.id
_entity.type
_entity.pdbx_description
1 polymer ?
#
loop_
_entity_poly.entity_id
_entity_poly.type
_entity_poly.pdbx_seq_one_letter_code
_entity_poly.pdbx_strand_id
1 'polypeptide(L)'
;MNTGHEVTINGVTLAGPAVPRQNELFTAEALGFLAQLHKEFAARIAALGTGSQPRREPAEAAADWQALVGRNLAEPPSTFVYPRRLARTEERILCAGSPMSAGIVDFGLHIHRNAHRLLSEGRAPFMSLLGMESEEELQLWQDLFVRAEELLGLPDGAIRAIHMQPGVPVEDEGEDGQASSAAVLMVRTQPTPVVSAQPMAGVRAAA
;
A
#
# COMPACT_ATOMS: atom_id res chain seq x y z
N MET A 1 32.56 -8.63 -13.66
CA MET A 1 32.23 -7.23 -13.42
C MET A 1 30.78 -7.05 -13.83
N ASN A 2 29.88 -7.03 -12.88
CA ASN A 2 28.44 -6.97 -13.14
C ASN A 2 28.06 -5.48 -13.21
N THR A 3 27.96 -4.94 -14.41
CA THR A 3 27.49 -3.57 -14.63
C THR A 3 25.99 -3.55 -14.29
N GLY A 4 25.67 -3.21 -13.05
CA GLY A 4 24.30 -2.95 -12.64
C GLY A 4 23.74 -1.84 -13.53
N HIS A 5 22.70 -2.15 -14.28
CA HIS A 5 21.98 -1.15 -15.06
C HIS A 5 21.15 -0.30 -14.07
N GLU A 6 21.64 0.91 -13.81
CA GLU A 6 20.83 1.93 -13.13
C GLU A 6 20.01 2.68 -14.17
N VAL A 7 18.71 2.69 -14.01
CA VAL A 7 17.78 3.46 -14.84
C VAL A 7 17.03 4.43 -13.94
N THR A 8 17.16 5.73 -14.22
CA THR A 8 16.46 6.78 -13.46
C THR A 8 15.34 7.39 -14.29
N ILE A 9 14.11 7.35 -13.76
CA ILE A 9 12.91 7.93 -14.36
C ILE A 9 12.15 8.68 -13.27
N ASN A 10 11.79 9.92 -13.52
CA ASN A 10 11.04 10.78 -12.58
C ASN A 10 11.67 10.88 -11.17
N GLY A 11 13.02 10.84 -11.09
CA GLY A 11 13.73 10.88 -9.80
C GLY A 11 13.71 9.56 -9.04
N VAL A 12 13.19 8.48 -9.64
CA VAL A 12 13.26 7.12 -9.12
C VAL A 12 14.31 6.35 -9.91
N THR A 13 15.23 5.75 -9.19
CA THR A 13 16.32 4.91 -9.76
C THR A 13 16.02 3.45 -9.46
N LEU A 14 16.03 2.63 -10.51
CA LEU A 14 16.03 1.17 -10.41
C LEU A 14 17.46 0.68 -10.39
N ALA A 15 17.91 0.14 -9.26
CA ALA A 15 19.26 -0.36 -9.07
C ALA A 15 19.27 -1.90 -9.04
N GLY A 16 20.07 -2.52 -9.90
CA GLY A 16 20.26 -3.96 -9.94
C GLY A 16 20.00 -4.60 -11.30
N PRO A 17 20.15 -5.92 -11.40
CA PRO A 17 19.94 -6.63 -12.66
C PRO A 17 18.48 -6.57 -13.08
N ALA A 18 18.24 -6.27 -14.36
CA ALA A 18 16.91 -6.29 -14.93
C ALA A 18 16.31 -7.71 -14.91
N VAL A 19 15.03 -7.81 -14.63
CA VAL A 19 14.28 -9.06 -14.79
C VAL A 19 13.34 -8.98 -16.00
N PRO A 20 12.98 -10.12 -16.61
CA PRO A 20 12.08 -10.13 -17.75
C PRO A 20 10.77 -9.39 -17.47
N ARG A 21 10.32 -8.60 -18.45
CA ARG A 21 9.06 -7.84 -18.43
C ARG A 21 8.98 -6.73 -17.38
N GLN A 22 10.04 -6.40 -16.67
CA GLN A 22 9.97 -5.33 -15.64
C GLN A 22 9.56 -3.97 -16.22
N ASN A 23 9.86 -3.70 -17.50
CA ASN A 23 9.48 -2.44 -18.17
C ASN A 23 7.97 -2.27 -18.29
N GLU A 24 7.21 -3.39 -18.28
CA GLU A 24 5.75 -3.35 -18.30
C GLU A 24 5.17 -2.93 -16.95
N LEU A 25 5.94 -3.08 -15.88
CA LEU A 25 5.56 -2.72 -14.52
C LEU A 25 6.09 -1.34 -14.11
N PHE A 26 7.38 -1.09 -14.36
CA PHE A 26 8.06 0.14 -13.98
C PHE A 26 7.99 1.18 -15.10
N THR A 27 6.77 1.56 -15.46
CA THR A 27 6.54 2.65 -16.42
C THR A 27 6.84 4.01 -15.78
N ALA A 28 7.00 5.05 -16.60
CA ALA A 28 7.25 6.40 -16.10
C ALA A 28 6.11 6.88 -15.18
N GLU A 29 4.87 6.53 -15.51
CA GLU A 29 3.68 6.86 -14.71
C GLU A 29 3.69 6.12 -13.36
N ALA A 30 3.99 4.81 -13.37
CA ALA A 30 4.07 4.01 -12.15
C ALA A 30 5.18 4.53 -11.21
N LEU A 31 6.36 4.83 -11.76
CA LEU A 31 7.46 5.37 -10.97
C LEU A 31 7.18 6.79 -10.46
N GLY A 32 6.51 7.62 -11.25
CA GLY A 32 6.04 8.94 -10.83
C GLY A 32 5.03 8.85 -9.67
N PHE A 33 4.09 7.92 -9.75
CA PHE A 33 3.14 7.64 -8.69
C PHE A 33 3.82 7.18 -7.38
N LEU A 34 4.75 6.23 -7.48
CA LEU A 34 5.55 5.79 -6.33
C LEU A 34 6.34 6.94 -5.71
N ALA A 35 6.96 7.80 -6.54
CA ALA A 35 7.72 8.95 -6.06
C ALA A 35 6.85 9.94 -5.28
N GLN A 36 5.63 10.19 -5.74
CA GLN A 36 4.69 11.09 -5.05
C GLN A 36 4.29 10.52 -3.69
N LEU A 37 3.89 9.25 -3.62
CA LEU A 37 3.56 8.59 -2.35
C LEU A 37 4.77 8.59 -1.42
N HIS A 38 5.95 8.20 -1.91
CA HIS A 38 7.15 8.17 -1.06
C HIS A 38 7.49 9.55 -0.52
N LYS A 39 7.49 10.59 -1.36
CA LYS A 39 7.80 11.95 -0.95
C LYS A 39 6.86 12.48 0.14
N GLU A 40 5.59 12.15 0.05
CA GLU A 40 4.57 12.60 1.00
C GLU A 40 4.64 11.85 2.33
N PHE A 41 4.90 10.54 2.29
CA PHE A 41 4.80 9.69 3.46
C PHE A 41 6.14 9.29 4.10
N ALA A 42 7.28 9.52 3.43
CA ALA A 42 8.60 9.05 3.88
C ALA A 42 8.95 9.47 5.31
N ALA A 43 8.67 10.73 5.69
CA ALA A 43 8.96 11.23 7.04
C ALA A 43 8.12 10.52 8.11
N ARG A 44 6.85 10.26 7.83
CA ARG A 44 5.95 9.54 8.75
C ARG A 44 6.32 8.07 8.86
N ILE A 45 6.72 7.45 7.74
CA ILE A 45 7.21 6.06 7.73
C ILE A 45 8.49 5.93 8.55
N ALA A 46 9.43 6.88 8.41
CA ALA A 46 10.64 6.89 9.19
C ALA A 46 10.37 7.01 10.70
N ALA A 47 9.32 7.72 11.08
CA ALA A 47 8.90 7.87 12.48
C ALA A 47 8.34 6.57 13.11
N LEU A 48 7.85 5.60 12.28
CA LEU A 48 7.41 4.31 12.80
C LEU A 48 8.55 3.49 13.45
N GLY A 49 9.78 3.90 13.23
CA GLY A 49 10.95 3.19 13.71
C GLY A 49 11.25 1.92 12.91
N THR A 50 12.52 1.57 12.84
CA THR A 50 12.97 0.32 12.25
C THR A 50 12.94 -0.75 13.33
N GLY A 51 11.87 -1.54 13.41
CA GLY A 51 11.93 -2.80 14.12
C GLY A 51 13.09 -3.64 13.57
N SER A 52 13.80 -4.38 14.42
CA SER A 52 14.91 -5.26 14.02
C SER A 52 14.50 -6.15 12.86
N GLN A 53 14.98 -5.82 11.67
CA GLN A 53 14.74 -6.62 10.47
C GLN A 53 15.97 -7.51 10.23
N PRO A 54 15.80 -8.81 10.02
CA PRO A 54 16.91 -9.65 9.64
C PRO A 54 17.46 -9.19 8.29
N ARG A 55 18.79 -9.06 8.21
CA ARG A 55 19.48 -8.76 6.96
C ARG A 55 19.25 -9.94 6.00
N ARG A 56 18.67 -9.67 4.85
CA ARG A 56 18.44 -10.70 3.83
C ARG A 56 19.70 -11.00 3.03
N GLU A 57 19.84 -12.27 2.65
CA GLU A 57 20.86 -12.70 1.70
C GLU A 57 20.57 -12.15 0.28
N PRO A 58 21.62 -11.81 -0.50
CA PRO A 58 21.45 -11.26 -1.86
C PRO A 58 20.63 -12.12 -2.81
N ALA A 59 20.69 -13.44 -2.67
CA ALA A 59 19.91 -14.37 -3.48
C ALA A 59 18.42 -14.32 -3.18
N GLU A 60 18.03 -14.19 -1.91
CA GLU A 60 16.64 -14.02 -1.50
C GLU A 60 16.06 -12.69 -2.02
N ALA A 61 16.86 -11.63 -1.99
CA ALA A 61 16.46 -10.33 -2.53
C ALA A 61 16.24 -10.38 -4.05
N ALA A 62 17.01 -11.18 -4.80
CA ALA A 62 16.80 -11.37 -6.23
C ALA A 62 15.53 -12.13 -6.55
N ALA A 63 15.26 -13.20 -5.81
CA ALA A 63 14.02 -13.98 -5.95
C ALA A 63 12.78 -13.14 -5.64
N ASP A 64 12.84 -12.28 -4.61
CA ASP A 64 11.76 -11.37 -4.26
C ASP A 64 11.47 -10.36 -5.37
N TRP A 65 12.50 -9.85 -6.05
CA TRP A 65 12.33 -8.89 -7.15
C TRP A 65 11.61 -9.51 -8.34
N GLN A 66 12.02 -10.72 -8.73
CA GLN A 66 11.35 -11.46 -9.79
C GLN A 66 9.90 -11.82 -9.40
N ALA A 67 9.69 -12.20 -8.15
CA ALA A 67 8.35 -12.48 -7.62
C ALA A 67 7.48 -11.22 -7.57
N LEU A 68 8.04 -10.06 -7.22
CA LEU A 68 7.33 -8.78 -7.25
C LEU A 68 6.82 -8.47 -8.66
N VAL A 69 7.71 -8.56 -9.67
CA VAL A 69 7.32 -8.34 -11.07
C VAL A 69 6.28 -9.36 -11.52
N GLY A 70 6.50 -10.65 -11.24
CA GLY A 70 5.59 -11.72 -11.63
C GLY A 70 4.19 -11.57 -11.05
N ARG A 71 4.08 -11.25 -9.75
CA ARG A 71 2.78 -11.04 -9.09
C ARG A 71 1.99 -9.89 -9.68
N ASN A 72 2.67 -8.78 -10.00
CA ASN A 72 2.01 -7.60 -10.55
C ASN A 72 1.62 -7.75 -12.02
N LEU A 73 2.32 -8.62 -12.76
CA LEU A 73 2.02 -8.93 -14.16
C LEU A 73 1.17 -10.19 -14.35
N ALA A 74 0.68 -10.80 -13.26
CA ALA A 74 -0.17 -11.98 -13.32
C ALA A 74 -1.50 -11.69 -14.05
N GLU A 75 -1.97 -12.66 -14.82
CA GLU A 75 -3.25 -12.62 -15.52
C GLU A 75 -4.11 -13.84 -15.16
N PRO A 76 -5.31 -13.64 -14.61
CA PRO A 76 -5.93 -12.37 -14.23
C PRO A 76 -5.24 -11.74 -13.00
N PRO A 77 -5.37 -10.41 -12.80
CA PRO A 77 -4.75 -9.76 -11.65
C PRO A 77 -5.35 -10.24 -10.33
N SER A 78 -4.51 -10.39 -9.31
CA SER A 78 -4.99 -10.69 -7.97
C SER A 78 -5.81 -9.55 -7.39
N THR A 79 -6.89 -9.87 -6.68
CA THR A 79 -7.60 -8.89 -5.86
C THR A 79 -6.89 -8.66 -4.53
N PHE A 80 -6.14 -9.64 -4.03
CA PHE A 80 -5.48 -9.57 -2.74
C PHE A 80 -3.98 -9.32 -2.89
N VAL A 81 -3.47 -8.38 -2.09
CA VAL A 81 -2.05 -8.09 -1.95
C VAL A 81 -1.65 -8.14 -0.48
N TYR A 82 -0.50 -8.72 -0.23
CA TYR A 82 0.16 -8.80 1.07
C TYR A 82 1.38 -7.88 1.03
N PRO A 83 1.22 -6.59 1.31
CA PRO A 83 2.34 -5.66 1.26
C PRO A 83 3.31 -5.95 2.39
N ARG A 84 4.59 -5.74 2.13
CA ARG A 84 5.59 -5.69 3.18
C ARG A 84 5.30 -4.50 4.11
N ARG A 85 5.86 -4.51 5.31
CA ARG A 85 5.69 -3.42 6.27
C ARG A 85 6.23 -2.10 5.71
N LEU A 86 5.60 -0.99 6.10
CA LEU A 86 6.00 0.35 5.63
C LEU A 86 7.42 0.72 6.09
N ALA A 87 7.80 0.33 7.29
CA ALA A 87 9.13 0.58 7.84
C ALA A 87 10.27 -0.22 7.16
N ARG A 88 9.92 -1.22 6.31
CA ARG A 88 10.90 -1.98 5.56
C ARG A 88 11.33 -1.24 4.30
N THR A 89 12.61 -1.31 3.94
CA THR A 89 13.16 -0.68 2.75
C THR A 89 13.23 -1.64 1.56
N GLU A 90 13.06 -1.08 0.35
CA GLU A 90 13.35 -1.73 -0.92
C GLU A 90 14.62 -1.12 -1.51
N GLU A 91 15.73 -1.82 -1.32
CA GLU A 91 17.08 -1.34 -1.67
C GLU A 91 17.30 -1.12 -3.17
N ARG A 92 16.42 -1.64 -4.02
CA ARG A 92 16.53 -1.57 -5.47
C ARG A 92 15.72 -0.45 -6.10
N ILE A 93 14.90 0.21 -5.33
CA ILE A 93 14.11 1.36 -5.79
C ILE A 93 14.47 2.55 -4.92
N LEU A 94 15.21 3.47 -5.52
CA LEU A 94 15.69 4.67 -4.83
C LEU A 94 14.86 5.87 -5.29
N CYS A 95 14.40 6.68 -4.35
CA CYS A 95 13.80 7.98 -4.63
C CYS A 95 14.76 9.06 -4.10
N ALA A 96 15.21 9.93 -4.98
CA ALA A 96 16.23 10.94 -4.67
C ALA A 96 17.47 10.37 -3.94
N GLY A 97 17.90 9.18 -4.34
CA GLY A 97 19.07 8.48 -3.79
C GLY A 97 18.83 7.71 -2.48
N SER A 98 17.63 7.74 -1.93
CA SER A 98 17.27 6.99 -0.72
C SER A 98 16.38 5.79 -1.05
N PRO A 99 16.58 4.61 -0.42
CA PRO A 99 15.71 3.45 -0.59
C PRO A 99 14.25 3.78 -0.26
N MET A 100 13.33 3.28 -1.09
CA MET A 100 11.90 3.46 -0.85
C MET A 100 11.37 2.47 0.19
N SER A 101 10.25 2.82 0.82
CA SER A 101 9.49 1.88 1.63
C SER A 101 9.02 0.70 0.78
N ALA A 102 9.32 -0.52 1.24
CA ALA A 102 8.89 -1.73 0.55
C ALA A 102 7.36 -1.87 0.52
N GLY A 103 6.68 -1.42 1.58
CA GLY A 103 5.22 -1.39 1.62
C GLY A 103 4.62 -0.46 0.57
N ILE A 104 5.19 0.73 0.38
CA ILE A 104 4.77 1.65 -0.70
C ILE A 104 4.99 1.03 -2.08
N VAL A 105 6.12 0.34 -2.28
CA VAL A 105 6.42 -0.31 -3.56
C VAL A 105 5.41 -1.41 -3.87
N ASP A 106 5.17 -2.33 -2.92
CA ASP A 106 4.24 -3.44 -3.11
C ASP A 106 2.82 -2.96 -3.37
N PHE A 107 2.36 -2.02 -2.57
CA PHE A 107 1.05 -1.38 -2.69
C PHE A 107 0.92 -0.59 -3.98
N GLY A 108 1.83 0.35 -4.19
CA GLY A 108 1.71 1.33 -5.26
C GLY A 108 1.78 0.70 -6.65
N LEU A 109 2.67 -0.27 -6.88
CA LEU A 109 2.76 -0.98 -8.15
C LEU A 109 1.47 -1.75 -8.45
N HIS A 110 0.92 -2.42 -7.44
CA HIS A 110 -0.31 -3.19 -7.61
C HIS A 110 -1.50 -2.29 -7.92
N ILE A 111 -1.70 -1.24 -7.13
CA ILE A 111 -2.84 -0.33 -7.28
C ILE A 111 -2.73 0.43 -8.59
N HIS A 112 -1.56 1.00 -8.91
CA HIS A 112 -1.37 1.73 -10.15
C HIS A 112 -1.71 0.88 -11.39
N ARG A 113 -1.28 -0.38 -11.39
CA ARG A 113 -1.48 -1.25 -12.56
C ARG A 113 -2.88 -1.84 -12.64
N ASN A 114 -3.46 -2.24 -11.52
CA ASN A 114 -4.60 -3.16 -11.53
C ASN A 114 -5.91 -2.55 -11.01
N ALA A 115 -5.89 -1.43 -10.26
CA ALA A 115 -7.09 -0.93 -9.58
C ALA A 115 -8.23 -0.60 -10.55
N HIS A 116 -7.97 0.15 -11.62
CA HIS A 116 -8.98 0.51 -12.61
C HIS A 116 -9.60 -0.73 -13.27
N ARG A 117 -8.76 -1.71 -13.63
CA ARG A 117 -9.22 -2.95 -14.24
C ARG A 117 -10.08 -3.76 -13.27
N LEU A 118 -9.62 -3.95 -12.03
CA LEU A 118 -10.38 -4.67 -11.01
C LEU A 118 -11.76 -4.02 -10.79
N LEU A 119 -11.81 -2.70 -10.66
CA LEU A 119 -13.06 -1.98 -10.46
C LEU A 119 -13.99 -2.09 -11.69
N SER A 120 -13.45 -2.05 -12.90
CA SER A 120 -14.26 -2.25 -14.11
C SER A 120 -14.85 -3.67 -14.22
N GLU A 121 -14.21 -4.65 -13.59
CA GLU A 121 -14.69 -6.03 -13.46
C GLU A 121 -15.63 -6.23 -12.26
N GLY A 122 -16.00 -5.17 -11.53
CA GLY A 122 -16.81 -5.23 -10.30
C GLY A 122 -16.06 -5.80 -9.09
N ARG A 123 -14.74 -5.81 -9.13
CA ARG A 123 -13.84 -6.33 -8.09
C ARG A 123 -13.13 -5.17 -7.40
N ALA A 124 -12.96 -5.25 -6.09
CA ALA A 124 -12.16 -4.26 -5.35
C ALA A 124 -10.74 -4.79 -5.11
N PRO A 125 -9.72 -3.92 -5.17
CA PRO A 125 -8.40 -4.28 -4.68
C PRO A 125 -8.39 -4.35 -3.15
N PHE A 126 -7.85 -5.43 -2.57
CA PHE A 126 -7.76 -5.68 -1.14
C PHE A 126 -6.31 -5.74 -0.67
N MET A 127 -5.99 -4.96 0.35
CA MET A 127 -4.72 -5.03 1.07
C MET A 127 -4.87 -5.89 2.32
N SER A 128 -4.06 -6.92 2.44
CA SER A 128 -3.98 -7.73 3.65
C SER A 128 -2.93 -7.13 4.59
N LEU A 129 -3.38 -6.47 5.65
CA LEU A 129 -2.53 -5.82 6.65
C LEU A 129 -2.34 -6.73 7.88
N LEU A 130 -2.15 -8.02 7.63
CA LEU A 130 -1.95 -9.01 8.69
C LEU A 130 -0.61 -8.79 9.40
N GLY A 131 -0.63 -8.89 10.74
CA GLY A 131 0.57 -8.71 11.56
C GLY A 131 1.03 -7.25 11.73
N MET A 132 0.19 -6.29 11.37
CA MET A 132 0.40 -4.88 11.70
C MET A 132 -0.31 -4.58 13.02
N GLU A 133 0.48 -4.35 14.07
CA GLU A 133 -0.01 -4.18 15.44
C GLU A 133 -0.06 -2.72 15.87
N SER A 134 0.68 -1.84 15.17
CA SER A 134 0.74 -0.41 15.49
C SER A 134 -0.43 0.33 14.87
N GLU A 135 -1.18 1.04 15.70
CA GLU A 135 -2.28 1.90 15.27
C GLU A 135 -1.78 3.04 14.36
N GLU A 136 -0.59 3.56 14.62
CA GLU A 136 0.04 4.58 13.79
C GLU A 136 0.33 4.04 12.38
N GLU A 137 0.79 2.79 12.25
CA GLU A 137 1.02 2.18 10.93
C GLU A 137 -0.30 1.93 10.20
N LEU A 138 -1.34 1.51 10.91
CA LEU A 138 -2.68 1.33 10.33
C LEU A 138 -3.27 2.66 9.85
N GLN A 139 -3.15 3.73 10.63
CA GLN A 139 -3.59 5.06 10.23
C GLN A 139 -2.81 5.53 9.00
N LEU A 140 -1.52 5.27 8.95
CA LEU A 140 -0.68 5.62 7.82
C LEU A 140 -1.09 4.88 6.54
N TRP A 141 -1.49 3.61 6.66
CA TRP A 141 -2.07 2.86 5.54
C TRP A 141 -3.40 3.46 5.05
N GLN A 142 -4.26 3.89 5.95
CA GLN A 142 -5.52 4.55 5.57
C GLN A 142 -5.27 5.83 4.77
N ASP A 143 -4.35 6.66 5.24
CA ASP A 143 -3.97 7.89 4.56
C ASP A 143 -3.34 7.61 3.18
N LEU A 144 -2.51 6.55 3.07
CA LEU A 144 -1.95 6.09 1.81
C LEU A 144 -3.04 5.67 0.81
N PHE A 145 -4.09 4.98 1.28
CA PHE A 145 -5.20 4.57 0.41
C PHE A 145 -5.97 5.78 -0.11
N VAL A 146 -6.33 6.72 0.76
CA VAL A 146 -7.01 7.96 0.36
C VAL A 146 -6.18 8.69 -0.69
N ARG A 147 -4.89 8.86 -0.42
CA ARG A 147 -4.01 9.57 -1.34
C ARG A 147 -3.84 8.87 -2.69
N ALA A 148 -3.74 7.54 -2.68
CA ALA A 148 -3.65 6.76 -3.91
C ALA A 148 -4.93 6.85 -4.75
N GLU A 149 -6.09 6.85 -4.11
CA GLU A 149 -7.38 7.03 -4.79
C GLU A 149 -7.48 8.40 -5.45
N GLU A 150 -7.10 9.47 -4.74
CA GLU A 150 -7.04 10.82 -5.30
C GLU A 150 -6.11 10.90 -6.51
N LEU A 151 -4.88 10.38 -6.39
CA LEU A 151 -3.88 10.44 -7.46
C LEU A 151 -4.27 9.67 -8.71
N LEU A 152 -5.01 8.58 -8.55
CA LEU A 152 -5.44 7.72 -9.64
C LEU A 152 -6.88 8.00 -10.10
N GLY A 153 -7.59 8.95 -9.47
CA GLY A 153 -8.98 9.25 -9.78
C GLY A 153 -9.92 8.07 -9.54
N LEU A 154 -9.63 7.26 -8.53
CA LEU A 154 -10.49 6.16 -8.10
C LEU A 154 -11.62 6.68 -7.20
N PRO A 155 -12.77 5.99 -7.14
CA PRO A 155 -13.80 6.33 -6.16
C PRO A 155 -13.28 6.21 -4.73
N ASP A 156 -13.78 7.08 -3.84
CA ASP A 156 -13.46 7.01 -2.42
C ASP A 156 -13.84 5.64 -1.85
N GLY A 157 -12.92 5.01 -1.12
CA GLY A 157 -13.15 3.68 -0.54
C GLY A 157 -13.02 2.52 -1.53
N ALA A 158 -12.53 2.76 -2.74
CA ALA A 158 -12.29 1.71 -3.73
C ALA A 158 -11.23 0.71 -3.27
N ILE A 159 -10.17 1.18 -2.60
CA ILE A 159 -9.13 0.33 -2.03
C ILE A 159 -9.58 -0.14 -0.65
N ARG A 160 -9.63 -1.44 -0.42
CA ARG A 160 -10.08 -2.05 0.83
C ARG A 160 -8.92 -2.72 1.55
N ALA A 161 -9.03 -2.82 2.87
CA ALA A 161 -8.04 -3.54 3.68
C ALA A 161 -8.70 -4.56 4.60
N ILE A 162 -7.99 -5.64 4.85
CA ILE A 162 -8.31 -6.63 5.86
C ILE A 162 -7.21 -6.55 6.92
N HIS A 163 -7.60 -6.27 8.14
CA HIS A 163 -6.75 -6.26 9.31
C HIS A 163 -7.24 -7.31 10.30
N MET A 164 -6.32 -8.06 10.90
CA MET A 164 -6.65 -8.95 12.02
C MET A 164 -6.23 -8.27 13.31
N GLN A 165 -7.19 -8.03 14.20
CA GLN A 165 -6.87 -7.65 15.57
C GLN A 165 -6.49 -8.88 16.38
N PRO A 166 -5.30 -8.92 16.99
CA PRO A 166 -5.00 -9.95 17.97
C PRO A 166 -5.87 -9.75 19.21
N GLY A 167 -6.57 -10.77 19.63
CA GLY A 167 -7.12 -10.82 20.97
C GLY A 167 -8.61 -10.49 21.18
N VAL A 168 -9.46 -10.50 20.14
CA VAL A 168 -10.89 -10.59 20.40
C VAL A 168 -11.29 -12.07 20.34
N PRO A 169 -11.59 -12.72 21.47
CA PRO A 169 -12.16 -14.07 21.45
C PRO A 169 -13.50 -13.99 20.74
N VAL A 170 -13.68 -14.75 19.67
CA VAL A 170 -15.04 -15.04 19.19
C VAL A 170 -15.62 -16.01 20.19
N GLU A 171 -16.59 -15.59 20.96
CA GLU A 171 -17.41 -16.48 21.77
C GLU A 171 -18.27 -17.32 20.79
N ASP A 172 -17.68 -18.38 20.28
CA ASP A 172 -18.41 -19.42 19.58
C ASP A 172 -18.78 -20.48 20.62
N GLU A 173 -20.06 -20.57 20.93
CA GLU A 173 -20.61 -21.62 21.79
C GLU A 173 -20.63 -22.97 21.05
N GLY A 174 -19.44 -23.46 20.69
CA GLY A 174 -19.23 -24.77 20.08
C GLY A 174 -18.30 -25.61 20.94
N GLU A 175 -18.80 -26.74 21.41
CA GLU A 175 -18.18 -27.71 22.31
C GLU A 175 -16.97 -28.46 21.74
N ASP A 176 -16.01 -27.84 21.07
CA ASP A 176 -14.74 -28.49 20.78
C ASP A 176 -13.59 -27.46 20.86
N GLY A 177 -12.89 -27.55 21.99
CA GLY A 177 -11.88 -26.62 22.46
C GLY A 177 -10.66 -26.44 21.57
N GLN A 178 -10.80 -25.70 20.49
CA GLN A 178 -9.69 -25.12 19.76
C GLN A 178 -10.02 -23.64 19.49
N ALA A 179 -9.51 -22.79 20.37
CA ALA A 179 -9.64 -21.34 20.25
C ALA A 179 -8.99 -20.85 18.96
N SER A 180 -9.77 -20.67 17.92
CA SER A 180 -9.37 -19.95 16.73
C SER A 180 -9.67 -18.47 16.91
N SER A 181 -8.70 -17.73 17.44
CA SER A 181 -8.81 -16.28 17.61
C SER A 181 -8.44 -15.58 16.32
N ALA A 182 -9.43 -15.21 15.52
CA ALA A 182 -9.20 -14.29 14.42
C ALA A 182 -10.47 -13.51 14.10
N ALA A 183 -10.64 -12.35 14.70
CA ALA A 183 -11.61 -11.37 14.20
C ALA A 183 -11.03 -10.66 12.98
N VAL A 184 -11.59 -10.91 11.81
CA VAL A 184 -11.28 -10.16 10.59
C VAL A 184 -12.08 -8.88 10.63
N LEU A 185 -11.43 -7.76 10.91
CA LEU A 185 -12.05 -6.46 10.84
C LEU A 185 -11.79 -5.85 9.46
N MET A 186 -12.84 -5.61 8.69
CA MET A 186 -12.76 -4.82 7.47
C MET A 186 -12.60 -3.35 7.87
N VAL A 187 -11.37 -2.85 7.78
CA VAL A 187 -11.10 -1.45 8.10
C VAL A 187 -11.14 -0.63 6.83
N ARG A 188 -12.33 -0.16 6.54
CA ARG A 188 -12.54 1.17 5.99
C ARG A 188 -13.98 1.60 6.24
N THR A 189 -14.16 2.36 7.29
CA THR A 189 -15.32 3.24 7.42
C THR A 189 -15.17 4.35 6.41
N GLN A 190 -16.21 4.60 5.63
CA GLN A 190 -16.28 5.79 4.78
C GLN A 190 -15.94 7.02 5.62
N PRO A 191 -15.20 8.00 5.08
CA PRO A 191 -15.03 9.26 5.78
C PRO A 191 -16.42 9.81 6.07
N THR A 192 -16.69 10.11 7.32
CA THR A 192 -17.92 10.80 7.72
C THR A 192 -17.97 12.10 6.91
N PRO A 193 -19.03 12.37 6.13
CA PRO A 193 -19.09 13.62 5.38
C PRO A 193 -18.99 14.77 6.39
N VAL A 194 -17.96 15.59 6.25
CA VAL A 194 -17.86 16.84 6.99
C VAL A 194 -19.01 17.69 6.50
N VAL A 195 -20.08 17.74 7.28
CA VAL A 195 -21.19 18.64 7.05
C VAL A 195 -20.63 20.04 7.24
N SER A 196 -20.29 20.69 6.13
CA SER A 196 -19.94 22.09 6.12
C SER A 196 -21.17 22.85 6.67
N ALA A 197 -21.04 23.34 7.90
CA ALA A 197 -22.03 24.24 8.48
C ALA A 197 -22.08 25.50 7.59
N GLN A 198 -23.12 25.59 6.78
CA GLN A 198 -23.41 26.84 6.07
C GLN A 198 -23.73 27.93 7.12
N PRO A 199 -23.11 29.09 7.01
CA PRO A 199 -23.51 30.21 7.88
C PRO A 199 -24.96 30.61 7.57
N MET A 200 -25.79 30.49 8.58
CA MET A 200 -27.17 30.97 8.54
C MET A 200 -27.16 32.45 8.13
N ALA A 201 -27.62 32.73 6.91
CA ALA A 201 -27.85 34.10 6.44
C ALA A 201 -28.90 34.76 7.32
N GLY A 202 -28.52 35.94 7.84
CA GLY A 202 -29.27 36.69 8.84
C GLY A 202 -30.70 37.00 8.45
N VAL A 203 -31.58 36.77 9.38
CA VAL A 203 -32.94 37.31 9.40
C VAL A 203 -32.86 38.83 9.52
N ARG A 204 -33.21 39.54 8.45
CA ARG A 204 -33.47 40.95 8.54
C ARG A 204 -34.80 41.17 9.27
N ALA A 205 -34.74 41.80 10.43
CA ALA A 205 -35.90 42.38 11.06
C ALA A 205 -36.34 43.59 10.24
N ALA A 206 -37.60 43.61 9.81
CA ALA A 206 -38.27 44.79 9.29
C ALA A 206 -38.88 45.55 10.46
N ALA A 207 -38.55 46.83 10.55
CA ALA A 207 -39.26 47.80 11.32
C ALA A 207 -40.28 48.52 10.42
#